data_0afb79a43a49bb9279d4daee2e6ad8ab
#
_entry.id   0afb79a43a49bb9279d4daee2e6ad8ab
#
_cell.length_a   1.000
_cell.length_b   1.000
_cell.length_c   1.000
_cell.angle_alpha   90.00
_cell.angle_beta   90.00
_cell.angle_gamma   90.00
#
_symmetry.space_group_name_H-M   'P 1'
#
loop_
_entity.id
_entity.type
_entity.pdbx_description
1 polymer ?
#
loop_
_entity_poly.entity_id
_entity_poly.type
_entity_poly.pdbx_seq_one_letter_code
_entity_poly.pdbx_strand_id
1 'polypeptide(L)'
;LALTEFGPQNIIYNDGGKFRVSRMMLTGEVTPNKFFYNPKTGVIYKNQENASHHTDIITGESLDGVSKMIPGYCIQLQDMVAQESEKITCQEEERSRKFYQLKTYFSSDDTRAISMCELKTNNGTHLANIRYIPSCRLTYILESKNDDNANGFAFDTKTGDWISAERMAIHMQKQQQHPEEPNSIKYVKLFTETTANAIYIQPLDTLALSDKGAVRTFLYAFKQAIEDVFQIEGSEIGADVMGDEKVPNLLIYENAEGSLGVLERLVLEPASYHAVVKRA
;
A
#
# COMPACT_ATOMS: atom_id res chain seq x y z
N LEU A 1 -1.97 9.84 3.39
CA LEU A 1 -2.25 9.34 2.03
C LEU A 1 -3.68 9.67 1.63
N ALA A 2 -3.87 10.19 0.42
CA ALA A 2 -5.20 10.54 -0.10
C ALA A 2 -6.21 9.37 -0.02
N LEU A 3 -5.75 8.14 -0.24
CA LEU A 3 -6.58 6.94 -0.10
C LEU A 3 -7.24 6.78 1.28
N THR A 4 -6.56 7.12 2.35
CA THR A 4 -7.10 6.98 3.71
C THR A 4 -7.90 8.19 4.14
N GLU A 5 -7.58 9.38 3.65
CA GLU A 5 -8.30 10.62 3.94
C GLU A 5 -9.61 10.72 3.17
N PHE A 6 -9.55 10.40 1.88
CA PHE A 6 -10.70 10.45 0.97
C PHE A 6 -11.31 9.08 0.68
N GLY A 7 -11.05 8.09 1.54
CA GLY A 7 -11.63 6.76 1.41
C GLY A 7 -13.15 6.75 1.49
N PRO A 8 -13.82 5.70 0.96
CA PRO A 8 -15.27 5.60 0.88
C PRO A 8 -15.95 5.78 2.23
N GLN A 9 -16.94 6.67 2.31
CA GLN A 9 -17.70 6.97 3.54
C GLN A 9 -16.86 7.60 4.68
N ASN A 10 -15.63 8.03 4.43
CA ASN A 10 -14.83 8.74 5.43
C ASN A 10 -15.45 10.12 5.71
N ILE A 11 -15.13 10.66 6.88
CA ILE A 11 -15.64 11.98 7.30
C ILE A 11 -14.46 12.95 7.30
N ILE A 12 -14.64 14.04 6.59
CA ILE A 12 -13.72 15.17 6.52
C ILE A 12 -14.32 16.31 7.33
N TYR A 13 -13.51 16.95 8.15
CA TYR A 13 -13.88 18.11 8.94
C TYR A 13 -13.22 19.35 8.32
N ASN A 14 -14.02 20.30 7.89
CA ASN A 14 -13.56 21.56 7.29
C ASN A 14 -14.49 22.70 7.66
N ASP A 15 -13.94 23.86 8.03
CA ASP A 15 -14.68 25.10 8.36
C ASP A 15 -15.89 24.90 9.29
N GLY A 16 -15.75 24.08 10.33
CA GLY A 16 -16.83 23.78 11.25
C GLY A 16 -17.92 22.87 10.68
N GLY A 17 -17.77 22.40 9.46
CA GLY A 17 -18.65 21.44 8.79
C GLY A 17 -18.10 20.00 8.83
N LYS A 18 -18.99 19.05 8.71
CA LYS A 18 -18.73 17.63 8.67
C LYS A 18 -19.16 17.08 7.30
N PHE A 19 -18.22 16.62 6.53
CA PHE A 19 -18.43 16.18 5.14
C PHE A 19 -18.14 14.68 5.02
N ARG A 20 -19.08 13.94 4.43
CA ARG A 20 -18.91 12.50 4.16
C ARG A 20 -18.53 12.28 2.71
N VAL A 21 -17.46 11.55 2.47
CA VAL A 21 -17.08 11.10 1.12
C VAL A 21 -18.13 10.13 0.60
N SER A 22 -18.96 10.60 -0.35
CA SER A 22 -20.17 9.92 -0.80
C SER A 22 -20.04 9.35 -2.20
N ARG A 23 -19.19 9.95 -3.04
CA ARG A 23 -19.10 9.64 -4.47
C ARG A 23 -17.68 9.78 -4.98
N MET A 24 -17.34 8.98 -5.99
CA MET A 24 -16.18 9.18 -6.85
C MET A 24 -16.64 9.73 -8.21
N MET A 25 -15.99 10.78 -8.70
CA MET A 25 -16.30 11.35 -10.02
C MET A 25 -15.77 10.41 -11.10
N LEU A 26 -16.68 9.90 -11.92
CA LEU A 26 -16.30 9.00 -13.00
C LEU A 26 -15.90 9.83 -14.23
N THR A 27 -14.66 9.70 -14.66
CA THR A 27 -14.14 10.37 -15.88
C THR A 27 -14.33 9.53 -17.15
N GLY A 28 -15.06 8.42 -17.05
CA GLY A 28 -15.33 7.49 -18.12
C GLY A 28 -15.82 6.15 -17.60
N GLU A 29 -15.70 5.12 -18.42
CA GLU A 29 -16.02 3.76 -18.00
C GLU A 29 -15.02 3.27 -16.96
N VAL A 30 -15.53 2.74 -15.84
CA VAL A 30 -14.70 2.22 -14.76
C VAL A 30 -14.02 0.94 -15.20
N THR A 31 -12.72 0.99 -15.40
CA THR A 31 -11.93 -0.20 -15.75
C THR A 31 -11.45 -0.90 -14.50
N PRO A 32 -12.03 -2.07 -14.16
CA PRO A 32 -11.59 -2.84 -13.00
C PRO A 32 -10.27 -3.56 -13.30
N ASN A 33 -9.32 -3.45 -12.39
CA ASN A 33 -8.04 -4.14 -12.45
C ASN A 33 -8.05 -5.36 -11.51
N LYS A 34 -7.41 -6.44 -11.95
CA LYS A 34 -7.04 -7.56 -11.11
C LYS A 34 -5.55 -7.49 -10.82
N PHE A 35 -5.20 -7.63 -9.57
CA PHE A 35 -3.80 -7.66 -9.14
C PHE A 35 -3.43 -9.03 -8.63
N PHE A 36 -2.18 -9.39 -8.90
CA PHE A 36 -1.54 -10.60 -8.40
C PHE A 36 -0.25 -10.19 -7.69
N TYR A 37 0.06 -10.84 -6.58
CA TYR A 37 1.26 -10.53 -5.81
C TYR A 37 1.94 -11.80 -5.31
N ASN A 38 3.25 -11.74 -5.14
CA ASN A 38 3.99 -12.80 -4.46
C ASN A 38 3.87 -12.59 -2.93
N PRO A 39 3.25 -13.53 -2.20
CA PRO A 39 3.09 -13.38 -0.75
C PRO A 39 4.41 -13.40 0.02
N LYS A 40 5.49 -13.90 -0.56
CA LYS A 40 6.81 -13.94 0.08
C LYS A 40 7.58 -12.64 -0.05
N THR A 41 7.44 -11.95 -1.18
CA THR A 41 8.24 -10.75 -1.49
C THR A 41 7.44 -9.46 -1.45
N GLY A 42 6.12 -9.52 -1.70
CA GLY A 42 5.26 -8.34 -1.86
C GLY A 42 5.30 -7.73 -3.26
N VAL A 43 6.01 -8.35 -4.21
CA VAL A 43 6.03 -7.92 -5.61
C VAL A 43 4.66 -8.12 -6.23
N ILE A 44 4.15 -7.08 -6.92
CA ILE A 44 2.81 -7.03 -7.49
C ILE A 44 2.84 -6.81 -9.01
N TYR A 45 1.84 -7.33 -9.70
CA TYR A 45 1.59 -7.04 -11.11
C TYR A 45 0.09 -7.00 -11.42
N LYS A 46 -0.27 -6.28 -12.50
CA LYS A 46 -1.63 -6.27 -13.05
C LYS A 46 -1.80 -7.43 -14.03
N ASN A 47 -2.94 -8.09 -13.98
CA ASN A 47 -3.28 -9.06 -15.02
C ASN A 47 -3.58 -8.30 -16.32
N GLN A 48 -2.65 -8.34 -17.26
CA GLN A 48 -2.86 -7.93 -18.64
C GLN A 48 -3.01 -9.19 -19.48
N GLU A 49 -4.01 -9.25 -20.34
CA GLU A 49 -4.38 -10.44 -21.13
C GLU A 49 -3.23 -11.06 -21.96
N ASN A 50 -2.12 -10.33 -22.15
CA ASN A 50 -0.96 -10.75 -22.95
C ASN A 50 0.36 -10.83 -22.17
N ALA A 51 0.34 -10.77 -20.85
CA ALA A 51 1.57 -10.80 -20.06
C ALA A 51 2.04 -12.26 -19.84
N SER A 52 2.69 -12.81 -20.84
CA SER A 52 3.52 -13.98 -20.66
C SER A 52 4.77 -13.61 -19.85
N HIS A 53 4.91 -14.22 -18.67
CA HIS A 53 6.10 -14.21 -17.83
C HIS A 53 6.37 -12.93 -17.02
N HIS A 54 5.58 -12.72 -15.97
CA HIS A 54 5.99 -11.83 -14.90
C HIS A 54 7.06 -12.50 -14.03
N THR A 55 8.18 -11.81 -13.85
CA THR A 55 9.30 -12.28 -13.01
C THR A 55 9.32 -11.49 -11.72
N ASP A 56 9.50 -12.17 -10.60
CA ASP A 56 9.72 -11.54 -9.31
C ASP A 56 11.09 -10.85 -9.31
N ILE A 57 11.10 -9.53 -9.14
CA ILE A 57 12.32 -8.70 -9.19
C ILE A 57 13.27 -8.97 -8.02
N ILE A 58 12.81 -9.64 -6.97
CA ILE A 58 13.61 -9.99 -5.80
C ILE A 58 14.25 -11.37 -5.95
N THR A 59 13.46 -12.36 -6.36
CA THR A 59 13.94 -13.74 -6.46
C THR A 59 14.44 -14.12 -7.86
N GLY A 60 14.03 -13.38 -8.89
CA GLY A 60 14.29 -13.72 -10.29
C GLY A 60 13.45 -14.89 -10.82
N GLU A 61 12.54 -15.42 -10.02
CA GLU A 61 11.68 -16.55 -10.40
C GLU A 61 10.41 -16.06 -11.12
N SER A 62 9.82 -16.93 -11.94
CA SER A 62 8.51 -16.66 -12.53
C SER A 62 7.45 -16.54 -11.44
N LEU A 63 6.60 -15.52 -11.55
CA LEU A 63 5.45 -15.33 -10.66
C LEU A 63 4.29 -16.29 -10.98
N ASP A 64 4.35 -17.00 -12.10
CA ASP A 64 3.37 -18.00 -12.46
C ASP A 64 3.39 -19.18 -11.47
N GLY A 65 2.26 -19.43 -10.83
CA GLY A 65 2.09 -20.51 -9.85
C GLY A 65 2.48 -20.18 -8.41
N VAL A 66 3.20 -19.09 -8.13
CA VAL A 66 3.54 -18.64 -6.77
C VAL A 66 2.74 -17.43 -6.33
N SER A 67 2.21 -16.66 -7.28
CA SER A 67 1.43 -15.46 -6.99
C SER A 67 0.02 -15.80 -6.50
N LYS A 68 -0.49 -14.91 -5.64
CA LYS A 68 -1.88 -14.92 -5.18
C LYS A 68 -2.64 -13.74 -5.78
N MET A 69 -3.86 -13.98 -6.21
CA MET A 69 -4.74 -12.91 -6.65
C MET A 69 -5.27 -12.12 -5.44
N ILE A 70 -5.27 -10.80 -5.54
CA ILE A 70 -5.96 -9.95 -4.58
C ILE A 70 -7.48 -10.14 -4.79
N PRO A 71 -8.23 -10.55 -3.75
CA PRO A 71 -9.68 -10.78 -3.90
C PRO A 71 -10.41 -9.53 -4.35
N GLY A 72 -11.33 -9.68 -5.30
CA GLY A 72 -12.14 -8.59 -5.84
C GLY A 72 -11.47 -7.79 -6.96
N TYR A 73 -12.14 -6.72 -7.35
CA TYR A 73 -11.67 -5.80 -8.37
C TYR A 73 -11.09 -4.55 -7.72
N CYS A 74 -9.99 -4.05 -8.28
CA CYS A 74 -9.39 -2.80 -7.84
C CYS A 74 -9.67 -1.71 -8.89
N ILE A 75 -10.14 -0.55 -8.44
CA ILE A 75 -10.32 0.64 -9.28
C ILE A 75 -9.38 1.73 -8.81
N GLN A 76 -8.85 2.49 -9.77
CA GLN A 76 -7.95 3.58 -9.45
C GLN A 76 -8.70 4.71 -8.76
N LEU A 77 -8.10 5.28 -7.72
CA LEU A 77 -8.62 6.46 -7.05
C LEU A 77 -8.72 7.62 -8.05
N GLN A 78 -9.90 8.23 -8.13
CA GLN A 78 -10.18 9.45 -8.88
C GLN A 78 -10.68 10.54 -7.92
N ASP A 79 -11.10 11.67 -8.46
CA ASP A 79 -11.64 12.77 -7.67
C ASP A 79 -12.83 12.31 -6.83
N MET A 80 -12.82 12.66 -5.56
CA MET A 80 -13.87 12.32 -4.61
C MET A 80 -14.76 13.51 -4.30
N VAL A 81 -16.04 13.24 -4.16
CA VAL A 81 -17.05 14.22 -3.74
C VAL A 81 -17.46 13.91 -2.31
N ALA A 82 -17.34 14.91 -1.44
CA ALA A 82 -17.86 14.85 -0.08
C ALA A 82 -19.11 15.73 0.02
N GLN A 83 -20.12 15.23 0.69
CA GLN A 83 -21.36 15.94 0.95
C GLN A 83 -21.45 16.32 2.42
N GLU A 84 -21.93 17.51 2.70
CA GLU A 84 -22.21 17.95 4.06
C GLU A 84 -23.19 16.97 4.71
N SER A 85 -22.83 16.50 5.90
CA SER A 85 -23.59 15.48 6.61
C SER A 85 -24.33 16.09 7.78
N GLU A 86 -23.62 16.59 8.77
CA GLU A 86 -24.14 17.16 9.98
C GLU A 86 -23.20 18.25 10.50
N LYS A 87 -23.69 19.14 11.35
CA LYS A 87 -22.81 20.11 12.05
C LYS A 87 -21.91 19.37 13.04
N ILE A 88 -20.71 19.91 13.23
CA ILE A 88 -19.79 19.40 14.23
C ILE A 88 -20.42 19.67 15.62
N THR A 89 -20.50 18.63 16.44
CA THR A 89 -20.86 18.75 17.85
C THR A 89 -19.60 18.94 18.69
N CYS A 90 -19.73 19.49 19.89
CA CYS A 90 -18.61 19.67 20.83
C CYS A 90 -18.12 18.35 21.45
N GLN A 91 -18.75 17.21 21.16
CA GLN A 91 -18.38 15.90 21.69
C GLN A 91 -17.29 15.29 20.79
N GLU A 92 -16.05 15.28 21.28
CA GLU A 92 -14.91 14.67 20.58
C GLU A 92 -15.08 13.17 20.29
N GLU A 93 -15.91 12.49 21.08
CA GLU A 93 -16.22 11.05 20.93
C GLU A 93 -16.92 10.73 19.61
N GLU A 94 -17.56 11.70 18.97
CA GLU A 94 -18.20 11.54 17.66
C GLU A 94 -17.21 11.59 16.48
N ARG A 95 -15.96 11.93 16.72
CA ARG A 95 -14.92 11.92 15.69
C ARG A 95 -14.47 10.49 15.38
N SER A 96 -15.40 9.66 14.92
CA SER A 96 -15.06 8.31 14.48
C SER A 96 -14.29 8.35 13.18
N ARG A 97 -13.00 8.05 13.25
CA ARG A 97 -12.24 7.76 12.02
C ARG A 97 -12.55 6.34 11.58
N LYS A 98 -12.96 6.17 10.34
CA LYS A 98 -12.98 4.83 9.74
C LYS A 98 -11.54 4.39 9.56
N PHE A 99 -11.18 3.28 10.20
CA PHE A 99 -9.86 2.70 10.01
C PHE A 99 -9.94 1.77 8.81
N TYR A 100 -9.26 2.11 7.76
CA TYR A 100 -9.08 1.25 6.59
C TYR A 100 -7.83 0.38 6.78
N GLN A 101 -7.83 -0.77 6.14
CA GLN A 101 -6.59 -1.53 5.95
C GLN A 101 -5.95 -1.04 4.64
N LEU A 102 -4.78 -0.43 4.76
CA LEU A 102 -3.95 -0.05 3.63
C LEU A 102 -2.85 -1.09 3.49
N LYS A 103 -2.70 -1.65 2.30
CA LYS A 103 -1.61 -2.56 1.97
C LYS A 103 -0.73 -1.94 0.90
N THR A 104 0.57 -2.04 1.11
CA THR A 104 1.60 -1.57 0.18
C THR A 104 2.19 -2.76 -0.56
N TYR A 105 2.34 -2.60 -1.86
CA TYR A 105 3.01 -3.54 -2.75
C TYR A 105 3.95 -2.76 -3.65
N PHE A 106 4.84 -3.45 -4.35
CA PHE A 106 5.79 -2.80 -5.22
C PHE A 106 6.12 -3.62 -6.47
N SER A 107 6.61 -2.92 -7.49
CA SER A 107 7.13 -3.49 -8.72
C SER A 107 8.20 -2.59 -9.31
N SER A 108 8.97 -3.09 -10.27
CA SER A 108 9.89 -2.28 -11.06
C SER A 108 9.90 -2.78 -12.49
N ASP A 109 9.93 -1.86 -13.42
CA ASP A 109 10.00 -2.18 -14.86
C ASP A 109 11.45 -2.37 -15.33
N ASP A 110 12.43 -1.80 -14.61
CA ASP A 110 13.86 -1.92 -14.92
C ASP A 110 14.63 -2.71 -13.86
N THR A 111 14.69 -4.02 -14.05
CA THR A 111 15.42 -4.92 -13.15
C THR A 111 16.94 -4.75 -13.22
N ARG A 112 17.48 -4.16 -14.30
CA ARG A 112 18.92 -3.95 -14.48
C ARG A 112 19.44 -2.79 -13.65
N ALA A 113 18.59 -1.85 -13.27
CA ALA A 113 18.95 -0.72 -12.43
C ALA A 113 19.01 -1.08 -10.93
N ILE A 114 18.60 -2.30 -10.54
CA ILE A 114 18.60 -2.74 -9.15
C ILE A 114 20.03 -3.04 -8.70
N SER A 115 20.52 -2.32 -7.70
CA SER A 115 21.81 -2.57 -7.05
C SER A 115 21.60 -3.43 -5.81
N MET A 116 22.58 -4.29 -5.50
CA MET A 116 22.53 -5.19 -4.36
C MET A 116 23.78 -5.06 -3.50
N CYS A 117 23.61 -5.01 -2.19
CA CYS A 117 24.68 -5.10 -1.21
C CYS A 117 24.31 -6.03 -0.06
N GLU A 118 25.31 -6.46 0.69
CA GLU A 118 25.17 -7.37 1.81
C GLU A 118 25.47 -6.64 3.12
N LEU A 119 24.58 -6.77 4.10
CA LEU A 119 24.84 -6.35 5.46
C LEU A 119 25.62 -7.43 6.19
N LYS A 120 26.81 -7.10 6.66
CA LYS A 120 27.67 -8.01 7.43
C LYS A 120 28.11 -7.39 8.73
N THR A 121 28.36 -8.23 9.74
CA THR A 121 29.06 -7.82 10.95
C THR A 121 30.54 -7.60 10.66
N ASN A 122 31.26 -6.96 11.59
CA ASN A 122 32.73 -6.80 11.50
C ASN A 122 33.48 -8.15 11.39
N ASN A 123 32.86 -9.22 11.88
CA ASN A 123 33.42 -10.59 11.82
C ASN A 123 33.06 -11.33 10.52
N GLY A 124 32.40 -10.64 9.56
CA GLY A 124 32.01 -11.20 8.30
C GLY A 124 30.70 -12.02 8.30
N THR A 125 30.00 -12.11 9.42
CA THR A 125 28.68 -12.79 9.46
C THR A 125 27.65 -12.03 8.64
N HIS A 126 27.04 -12.70 7.68
CA HIS A 126 26.01 -12.13 6.82
C HIS A 126 24.68 -12.02 7.57
N LEU A 127 24.08 -10.82 7.62
CA LEU A 127 22.88 -10.52 8.38
C LEU A 127 21.65 -10.28 7.50
N ALA A 128 21.84 -9.61 6.37
CA ALA A 128 20.74 -9.29 5.45
C ALA A 128 21.27 -9.01 4.04
N ASN A 129 20.40 -9.19 3.05
CA ASN A 129 20.57 -8.66 1.71
C ASN A 129 19.80 -7.36 1.56
N ILE A 130 20.41 -6.35 0.97
CA ILE A 130 19.78 -5.06 0.71
C ILE A 130 19.78 -4.82 -0.79
N ARG A 131 18.62 -4.47 -1.35
CA ARG A 131 18.49 -4.07 -2.76
C ARG A 131 18.01 -2.64 -2.83
N TYR A 132 18.71 -1.82 -3.58
CA TYR A 132 18.23 -0.51 -3.98
C TYR A 132 17.47 -0.63 -5.30
N ILE A 133 16.24 -0.13 -5.32
CA ILE A 133 15.32 -0.19 -6.45
C ILE A 133 14.99 1.25 -6.85
N PRO A 134 15.69 1.79 -7.86
CA PRO A 134 15.38 3.11 -8.39
C PRO A 134 14.04 3.09 -9.12
N SER A 135 13.29 4.17 -9.04
CA SER A 135 11.99 4.32 -9.70
C SER A 135 11.05 3.15 -9.43
N CYS A 136 11.07 2.65 -8.22
CA CYS A 136 10.17 1.60 -7.74
C CYS A 136 8.73 2.09 -7.82
N ARG A 137 7.85 1.32 -8.48
CA ARG A 137 6.41 1.60 -8.50
C ARG A 137 5.79 1.02 -7.24
N LEU A 138 5.30 1.89 -6.38
CA LEU A 138 4.56 1.54 -5.18
C LEU A 138 3.07 1.52 -5.50
N THR A 139 2.40 0.42 -5.19
CA THR A 139 0.95 0.26 -5.33
C THR A 139 0.33 0.16 -3.94
N TYR A 140 -0.50 1.14 -3.61
CA TYR A 140 -1.25 1.16 -2.37
C TYR A 140 -2.67 0.68 -2.64
N ILE A 141 -3.13 -0.32 -1.89
CA ILE A 141 -4.48 -0.86 -2.01
C ILE A 141 -5.23 -0.67 -0.70
N LEU A 142 -6.36 0.03 -0.79
CA LEU A 142 -7.26 0.26 0.32
C LEU A 142 -8.27 -0.87 0.40
N GLU A 143 -8.24 -1.60 1.50
CA GLU A 143 -9.17 -2.68 1.80
C GLU A 143 -10.21 -2.23 2.82
N SER A 144 -11.41 -2.81 2.75
CA SER A 144 -12.43 -2.59 3.78
C SER A 144 -11.98 -3.19 5.11
N LYS A 145 -12.26 -2.50 6.22
CA LYS A 145 -11.88 -2.95 7.56
C LYS A 145 -12.67 -4.16 8.05
N ASN A 146 -13.90 -4.34 7.57
CA ASN A 146 -14.76 -5.42 8.04
C ASN A 146 -14.37 -6.72 7.32
N ASP A 147 -13.95 -7.71 8.09
CA ASP A 147 -13.61 -9.06 7.60
C ASP A 147 -14.75 -9.71 6.81
N ASP A 148 -15.99 -9.24 7.00
CA ASP A 148 -17.17 -9.71 6.28
C ASP A 148 -17.17 -9.35 4.77
N ASN A 149 -16.34 -8.41 4.34
CA ASN A 149 -16.24 -7.96 2.95
C ASN A 149 -14.79 -7.94 2.43
N ALA A 150 -14.19 -9.13 2.30
CA ALA A 150 -12.85 -9.29 1.71
C ALA A 150 -12.73 -8.66 0.29
N ASN A 151 -13.85 -8.40 -0.39
CA ASN A 151 -13.92 -7.85 -1.73
C ASN A 151 -13.88 -6.31 -1.79
N GLY A 152 -13.93 -5.60 -0.65
CA GLY A 152 -13.80 -4.15 -0.58
C GLY A 152 -15.12 -3.40 -0.30
N PHE A 153 -15.32 -2.27 -0.97
CA PHE A 153 -16.42 -1.33 -0.76
C PHE A 153 -17.51 -1.51 -1.80
N ALA A 154 -18.79 -1.39 -1.40
CA ALA A 154 -19.90 -1.39 -2.32
C ALA A 154 -19.94 -0.07 -3.12
N PHE A 155 -19.92 -0.17 -4.44
CA PHE A 155 -19.76 0.94 -5.36
C PHE A 155 -20.73 0.81 -6.53
N ASP A 156 -21.47 1.87 -6.84
CA ASP A 156 -22.31 1.93 -8.02
C ASP A 156 -21.48 2.40 -9.23
N THR A 157 -21.25 1.50 -10.17
CA THR A 157 -20.43 1.76 -11.36
C THR A 157 -21.05 2.72 -12.36
N LYS A 158 -22.36 3.04 -12.23
CA LYS A 158 -23.06 3.99 -13.09
C LYS A 158 -23.02 5.41 -12.53
N THR A 159 -23.24 5.55 -11.22
CA THR A 159 -23.36 6.88 -10.58
C THR A 159 -22.07 7.31 -9.89
N GLY A 160 -21.18 6.38 -9.55
CA GLY A 160 -19.98 6.63 -8.77
C GLY A 160 -20.23 6.70 -7.26
N ASP A 161 -21.43 6.38 -6.80
CA ASP A 161 -21.79 6.47 -5.39
C ASP A 161 -21.21 5.32 -4.56
N TRP A 162 -20.72 5.66 -3.37
CA TRP A 162 -20.36 4.68 -2.34
C TRP A 162 -21.62 4.28 -1.57
N ILE A 163 -21.92 2.99 -1.59
CA ILE A 163 -23.17 2.46 -1.02
C ILE A 163 -22.94 2.07 0.45
N SER A 164 -23.73 2.65 1.35
CA SER A 164 -23.73 2.26 2.76
C SER A 164 -24.37 0.88 2.95
N ALA A 165 -24.09 0.23 4.09
CA ALA A 165 -24.69 -1.08 4.42
C ALA A 165 -26.23 -1.03 4.40
N GLU A 166 -26.84 0.06 4.86
CA GLU A 166 -28.27 0.26 4.87
C GLU A 166 -28.85 0.33 3.44
N ARG A 167 -28.22 1.14 2.57
CA ARG A 167 -28.62 1.23 1.16
C ARG A 167 -28.40 -0.08 0.42
N MET A 168 -27.38 -0.84 0.79
CA MET A 168 -27.13 -2.16 0.21
C MET A 168 -28.24 -3.15 0.54
N ALA A 169 -28.75 -3.15 1.78
CA ALA A 169 -29.88 -3.99 2.17
C ALA A 169 -31.13 -3.70 1.33
N ILE A 170 -31.44 -2.39 1.13
CA ILE A 170 -32.56 -1.95 0.29
C ILE A 170 -32.34 -2.37 -1.18
N HIS A 171 -31.13 -2.23 -1.69
CA HIS A 171 -30.81 -2.63 -3.06
C HIS A 171 -30.98 -4.13 -3.27
N MET A 172 -30.51 -4.96 -2.33
CA MET A 172 -30.69 -6.41 -2.38
C MET A 172 -32.16 -6.82 -2.41
N GLN A 173 -33.01 -6.17 -1.61
CA GLN A 173 -34.46 -6.41 -1.63
C GLN A 173 -35.07 -6.08 -3.01
N LYS A 174 -34.72 -4.93 -3.59
CA LYS A 174 -35.18 -4.55 -4.93
C LYS A 174 -34.70 -5.51 -6.01
N GLN A 175 -33.44 -5.93 -5.95
CA GLN A 175 -32.88 -6.88 -6.90
C GLN A 175 -33.56 -8.27 -6.85
N GLN A 176 -34.02 -8.69 -5.67
CA GLN A 176 -34.81 -9.92 -5.53
C GLN A 176 -36.20 -9.80 -6.17
N GLN A 177 -36.79 -8.59 -6.15
CA GLN A 177 -38.10 -8.33 -6.76
C GLN A 177 -38.01 -8.12 -8.27
N HIS A 178 -36.88 -7.62 -8.79
CA HIS A 178 -36.63 -7.29 -10.19
C HIS A 178 -35.27 -7.87 -10.66
N PRO A 179 -35.16 -9.20 -10.80
CA PRO A 179 -33.89 -9.85 -11.13
C PRO A 179 -33.39 -9.55 -12.57
N GLU A 180 -34.27 -9.08 -13.44
CA GLU A 180 -33.95 -8.67 -14.82
C GLU A 180 -33.22 -7.32 -14.91
N GLU A 181 -33.24 -6.48 -13.88
CA GLU A 181 -32.53 -5.22 -13.88
C GLU A 181 -31.02 -5.45 -13.72
N PRO A 182 -30.17 -4.84 -14.59
CA PRO A 182 -28.73 -5.01 -14.51
C PRO A 182 -28.17 -4.42 -13.20
N ASN A 183 -27.52 -5.25 -12.42
CA ASN A 183 -26.89 -4.81 -11.16
C ASN A 183 -25.66 -3.94 -11.43
N SER A 184 -25.77 -2.64 -11.13
CA SER A 184 -24.67 -1.68 -11.23
C SER A 184 -23.77 -1.65 -10.00
N ILE A 185 -24.18 -2.25 -8.87
CA ILE A 185 -23.41 -2.24 -7.63
C ILE A 185 -22.42 -3.40 -7.64
N LYS A 186 -21.13 -3.07 -7.43
CA LYS A 186 -20.06 -4.04 -7.33
C LYS A 186 -19.22 -3.75 -6.09
N TYR A 187 -18.61 -4.80 -5.53
CA TYR A 187 -17.58 -4.62 -4.51
C TYR A 187 -16.24 -4.36 -5.17
N VAL A 188 -15.61 -3.27 -4.76
CA VAL A 188 -14.33 -2.82 -5.31
C VAL A 188 -13.37 -2.38 -4.21
N LYS A 189 -12.08 -2.53 -4.45
CA LYS A 189 -11.00 -1.92 -3.67
C LYS A 189 -10.50 -0.69 -4.40
N LEU A 190 -10.01 0.30 -3.67
CA LEU A 190 -9.35 1.44 -4.26
C LEU A 190 -7.85 1.23 -4.29
N PHE A 191 -7.21 1.67 -5.36
CA PHE A 191 -5.76 1.70 -5.42
C PHE A 191 -5.23 3.03 -5.96
N THR A 192 -3.99 3.32 -5.62
CA THR A 192 -3.19 4.37 -6.24
C THR A 192 -1.77 3.86 -6.45
N GLU A 193 -1.09 4.42 -7.42
CA GLU A 193 0.31 4.10 -7.72
C GLU A 193 1.14 5.37 -7.66
N THR A 194 2.35 5.24 -7.16
CA THR A 194 3.37 6.29 -7.20
C THR A 194 4.72 5.67 -7.51
N THR A 195 5.66 6.49 -7.96
CA THR A 195 7.03 6.05 -8.21
C THR A 195 7.95 6.71 -7.19
N ALA A 196 8.81 5.91 -6.58
CA ALA A 196 9.75 6.35 -5.56
C ALA A 196 11.01 5.50 -5.61
N ASN A 197 12.13 6.03 -5.11
CA ASN A 197 13.28 5.17 -4.83
C ASN A 197 13.01 4.36 -3.57
N ALA A 198 13.41 3.12 -3.57
CA ALA A 198 13.18 2.20 -2.47
C ALA A 198 14.42 1.34 -2.16
N ILE A 199 14.52 0.91 -0.92
CA ILE A 199 15.38 -0.19 -0.52
C ILE A 199 14.53 -1.35 -0.02
N TYR A 200 14.91 -2.54 -0.43
CA TYR A 200 14.29 -3.79 0.01
C TYR A 200 15.31 -4.59 0.80
N ILE A 201 15.00 -4.87 2.06
CA ILE A 201 15.89 -5.57 2.98
C ILE A 201 15.33 -6.96 3.24
N GLN A 202 16.14 -7.99 2.96
CA GLN A 202 15.86 -9.37 3.30
C GLN A 202 16.71 -9.78 4.51
N PRO A 203 16.15 -9.79 5.73
CA PRO A 203 16.85 -10.31 6.89
C PRO A 203 17.16 -11.81 6.71
N LEU A 204 18.32 -12.22 7.18
CA LEU A 204 18.68 -13.63 7.30
C LEU A 204 18.44 -14.12 8.73
N ASP A 205 18.41 -15.44 8.92
CA ASP A 205 18.21 -16.06 10.25
C ASP A 205 19.23 -15.56 11.28
N THR A 206 20.42 -15.19 10.82
CA THR A 206 21.49 -14.61 11.65
C THR A 206 21.14 -13.27 12.29
N LEU A 207 20.18 -12.52 11.74
CA LEU A 207 19.71 -11.26 12.34
C LEU A 207 18.69 -11.49 13.47
N ALA A 208 18.23 -12.74 13.66
CA ALA A 208 17.37 -13.18 14.76
C ALA A 208 16.08 -12.35 14.95
N LEU A 209 15.47 -11.87 13.86
CA LEU A 209 14.16 -11.22 13.89
C LEU A 209 13.07 -12.29 14.03
N SER A 210 12.88 -12.78 15.24
CA SER A 210 12.10 -13.98 15.53
C SER A 210 10.58 -13.76 15.62
N ASP A 211 10.14 -12.52 15.74
CA ASP A 211 8.72 -12.18 15.86
C ASP A 211 8.37 -10.86 15.20
N LYS A 212 7.05 -10.62 15.00
CA LYS A 212 6.54 -9.39 14.38
C LYS A 212 6.92 -8.12 15.14
N GLY A 213 7.05 -8.19 16.44
CA GLY A 213 7.43 -7.05 17.27
C GLY A 213 8.88 -6.67 17.00
N ALA A 214 9.80 -7.64 17.00
CA ALA A 214 11.21 -7.44 16.70
C ALA A 214 11.40 -6.86 15.29
N VAL A 215 10.69 -7.43 14.29
CA VAL A 215 10.75 -6.94 12.91
C VAL A 215 10.31 -5.47 12.79
N ARG A 216 9.18 -5.13 13.40
CA ARG A 216 8.68 -3.75 13.38
C ARG A 216 9.60 -2.80 14.14
N THR A 217 10.09 -3.22 15.30
CA THR A 217 11.04 -2.41 16.07
C THR A 217 12.30 -2.14 15.26
N PHE A 218 12.87 -3.17 14.64
CA PHE A 218 14.03 -3.00 13.76
C PHE A 218 13.73 -2.04 12.60
N LEU A 219 12.61 -2.23 11.91
CA LEU A 219 12.21 -1.37 10.78
C LEU A 219 12.11 0.10 11.18
N TYR A 220 11.40 0.37 12.28
CA TYR A 220 11.22 1.76 12.74
C TYR A 220 12.50 2.35 13.32
N ALA A 221 13.34 1.57 14.01
CA ALA A 221 14.64 2.04 14.47
C ALA A 221 15.56 2.38 13.29
N PHE A 222 15.57 1.54 12.25
CA PHE A 222 16.36 1.77 11.06
C PHE A 222 15.86 3.00 10.27
N LYS A 223 14.52 3.14 10.12
CA LYS A 223 13.89 4.33 9.54
C LYS A 223 14.27 5.60 10.30
N GLN A 224 14.13 5.60 11.63
CA GLN A 224 14.48 6.74 12.47
C GLN A 224 15.97 7.09 12.36
N ALA A 225 16.84 6.08 12.28
CA ALA A 225 18.28 6.32 12.10
C ALA A 225 18.58 6.97 10.73
N ILE A 226 17.87 6.61 9.67
CA ILE A 226 17.96 7.28 8.36
C ILE A 226 17.56 8.76 8.52
N GLU A 227 16.41 9.03 9.13
CA GLU A 227 15.89 10.37 9.35
C GLU A 227 16.92 11.24 10.12
N ASP A 228 17.47 10.70 11.21
CA ASP A 228 18.44 11.38 12.05
C ASP A 228 19.78 11.68 11.32
N VAL A 229 20.31 10.70 10.59
CA VAL A 229 21.60 10.82 9.90
C VAL A 229 21.53 11.77 8.71
N PHE A 230 20.44 11.70 7.95
CA PHE A 230 20.25 12.54 6.76
C PHE A 230 19.49 13.84 7.03
N GLN A 231 19.02 14.06 8.28
CA GLN A 231 18.27 15.24 8.70
C GLN A 231 17.03 15.50 7.83
N ILE A 232 16.25 14.47 7.61
CA ILE A 232 15.00 14.50 6.84
C ILE A 232 13.79 14.34 7.76
N GLU A 233 12.64 14.80 7.31
CA GLU A 233 11.39 14.68 8.07
C GLU A 233 10.84 13.24 8.00
N GLY A 234 10.19 12.78 9.07
CA GLY A 234 9.62 11.44 9.15
C GLY A 234 8.52 11.15 8.12
N SER A 235 7.92 12.20 7.54
CA SER A 235 6.95 12.11 6.45
C SER A 235 7.58 11.83 5.08
N GLU A 236 8.88 12.12 4.92
CA GLU A 236 9.60 11.98 3.65
C GLU A 236 10.08 10.55 3.38
N ILE A 237 10.07 9.70 4.40
CA ILE A 237 10.40 8.27 4.29
C ILE A 237 9.22 7.42 4.74
N GLY A 238 8.79 6.50 3.89
CA GLY A 238 7.84 5.44 4.21
C GLY A 238 8.54 4.13 4.53
N ALA A 239 7.91 3.28 5.33
CA ALA A 239 8.44 1.96 5.67
C ALA A 239 7.31 0.95 5.91
N ASP A 240 7.41 -0.21 5.26
CA ASP A 240 6.43 -1.29 5.36
C ASP A 240 7.11 -2.67 5.51
N VAL A 241 6.42 -3.58 6.18
CA VAL A 241 6.83 -4.98 6.26
C VAL A 241 6.23 -5.74 5.10
N MET A 242 7.07 -6.38 4.30
CA MET A 242 6.72 -7.20 3.16
C MET A 242 6.82 -8.69 3.47
N GLY A 243 6.14 -9.50 2.66
CA GLY A 243 6.23 -10.94 2.77
C GLY A 243 5.33 -11.56 3.81
N ASP A 244 5.58 -12.84 4.07
CA ASP A 244 4.78 -13.59 5.03
C ASP A 244 5.35 -13.45 6.46
N GLU A 245 4.57 -13.87 7.45
CA GLU A 245 4.91 -13.72 8.87
C GLU A 245 6.15 -14.51 9.30
N LYS A 246 6.54 -15.52 8.53
CA LYS A 246 7.66 -16.42 8.87
C LYS A 246 9.00 -15.88 8.39
N VAL A 247 8.99 -15.15 7.26
CA VAL A 247 10.18 -14.56 6.66
C VAL A 247 9.84 -13.13 6.25
N PRO A 248 9.74 -12.21 7.23
CA PRO A 248 9.39 -10.83 6.93
C PRO A 248 10.54 -10.14 6.20
N ASN A 249 10.19 -9.43 5.14
CA ASN A 249 11.08 -8.53 4.44
C ASN A 249 10.67 -7.09 4.73
N LEU A 250 11.56 -6.14 4.52
CA LEU A 250 11.33 -4.74 4.82
C LEU A 250 11.46 -3.91 3.56
N LEU A 251 10.53 -3.00 3.35
CA LEU A 251 10.57 -2.02 2.27
C LEU A 251 10.62 -0.63 2.89
N ILE A 252 11.64 0.16 2.53
CA ILE A 252 11.76 1.57 2.91
C ILE A 252 11.82 2.37 1.61
N TYR A 253 11.07 3.46 1.53
CA TYR A 253 10.91 4.22 0.29
C TYR A 253 10.81 5.73 0.56
N GLU A 254 11.23 6.53 -0.41
CA GLU A 254 11.16 7.98 -0.37
C GLU A 254 9.75 8.44 -0.74
N ASN A 255 9.09 9.24 0.13
CA ASN A 255 7.77 9.80 -0.12
C ASN A 255 7.81 11.19 -0.75
N ALA A 256 8.99 11.82 -0.80
CA ALA A 256 9.15 13.15 -1.35
C ALA A 256 9.00 13.16 -2.87
N GLU A 257 8.29 14.14 -3.41
CA GLU A 257 8.26 14.39 -4.85
C GLU A 257 9.66 14.76 -5.34
N GLY A 258 10.14 14.06 -6.35
CA GLY A 258 11.44 14.34 -6.99
C GLY A 258 12.64 13.60 -6.40
N SER A 259 12.42 12.65 -5.49
CA SER A 259 13.47 11.86 -4.83
C SER A 259 14.49 12.67 -4.02
N LEU A 260 14.77 12.20 -2.81
CA LEU A 260 15.79 12.80 -1.94
C LEU A 260 17.21 12.30 -2.25
N GLY A 261 17.32 11.17 -2.96
CA GLY A 261 18.59 10.49 -3.21
C GLY A 261 19.24 9.91 -1.93
N VAL A 262 18.52 9.88 -0.84
CA VAL A 262 19.00 9.42 0.47
C VAL A 262 19.21 7.92 0.48
N LEU A 263 18.26 7.17 -0.08
CA LEU A 263 18.34 5.71 -0.11
C LEU A 263 19.42 5.21 -1.08
N GLU A 264 19.67 5.94 -2.17
CA GLU A 264 20.78 5.68 -3.07
C GLU A 264 22.12 5.85 -2.34
N ARG A 265 22.30 6.97 -1.66
CA ARG A 265 23.51 7.26 -0.87
C ARG A 265 23.71 6.24 0.24
N LEU A 266 22.65 5.78 0.88
CA LEU A 266 22.71 4.76 1.91
C LEU A 266 23.35 3.45 1.39
N VAL A 267 23.06 3.07 0.15
CA VAL A 267 23.56 1.83 -0.44
C VAL A 267 24.94 2.01 -1.09
N LEU A 268 25.20 3.17 -1.70
CA LEU A 268 26.45 3.40 -2.46
C LEU A 268 27.58 3.96 -1.60
N GLU A 269 27.28 4.65 -0.48
CA GLU A 269 28.27 5.29 0.38
C GLU A 269 28.46 4.48 1.68
N PRO A 270 29.56 3.73 1.85
CA PRO A 270 29.80 2.93 3.06
C PRO A 270 29.78 3.74 4.36
N ALA A 271 30.21 5.01 4.31
CA ALA A 271 30.23 5.90 5.47
C ALA A 271 28.80 6.25 5.93
N SER A 272 27.91 6.58 4.99
CA SER A 272 26.50 6.85 5.26
C SER A 272 25.79 5.64 5.85
N TYR A 273 26.00 4.47 5.25
CA TYR A 273 25.49 3.21 5.74
C TYR A 273 25.94 2.90 7.17
N HIS A 274 27.28 3.04 7.43
CA HIS A 274 27.85 2.78 8.76
C HIS A 274 27.27 3.74 9.82
N ALA A 275 27.07 5.01 9.47
CA ALA A 275 26.47 5.99 10.37
C ALA A 275 25.03 5.61 10.74
N VAL A 276 24.22 5.17 9.77
CA VAL A 276 22.83 4.72 10.01
C VAL A 276 22.80 3.48 10.88
N VAL A 277 23.59 2.45 10.55
CA VAL A 277 23.62 1.19 11.34
C VAL A 277 24.10 1.44 12.78
N LYS A 278 25.04 2.36 12.99
CA LYS A 278 25.50 2.72 14.33
C LYS A 278 24.44 3.48 15.13
N ARG A 279 23.55 4.22 14.44
CA ARG A 279 22.50 5.02 15.06
C ARG A 279 21.27 4.18 15.39
N ALA A 280 20.93 3.18 14.53
CA ALA A 280 19.81 2.26 14.72
C ALA A 280 20.02 1.30 15.90
#